data_30830f25986a06cf25d96858735b64b9
#
_entry.id   30830f25986a06cf25d96858735b64b9
#
_cell.length_a   1.000
_cell.length_b   1.000
_cell.length_c   1.000
_cell.angle_alpha   90.00
_cell.angle_beta   90.00
_cell.angle_gamma   90.00
#
_symmetry.space_group_name_H-M   'P 1'
#
loop_
_entity.id
_entity.type
_entity.pdbx_description
1 polymer ?
#
loop_
_entity_poly.entity_id
_entity_poly.type
_entity_poly.pdbx_seq_one_letter_code
_entity_poly.pdbx_strand_id
1 'polypeptide(L)'
;MITLDRLNRKEAIRYLGGAGISLNYRMDVLMDECEKEILKTAEPRFLYVERKAPFDDILLGNDIKKHLEGCHTAVMMCATIGSEIDKLIRISQISDMARAVVLDSF
;
A
#
# COMPACT_ATOMS: atom_id res chain seq x y z
N MET A 1 3.10 13.01 -13.41
CA MET A 1 3.75 12.63 -12.14
C MET A 1 2.69 12.40 -11.08
N ILE A 2 2.77 11.28 -10.38
CA ILE A 2 1.88 11.00 -9.26
C ILE A 2 2.52 11.51 -7.98
N THR A 3 1.74 12.19 -7.16
CA THR A 3 2.18 12.62 -5.84
C THR A 3 1.27 12.01 -4.78
N LEU A 4 1.87 11.60 -3.66
CA LEU A 4 1.15 11.14 -2.49
C LEU A 4 1.07 12.31 -1.50
N ASP A 5 -0.11 12.89 -1.33
CA ASP A 5 -0.30 14.07 -0.50
C ASP A 5 -1.02 13.78 0.82
N ARG A 6 -1.65 12.63 0.95
CA ARG A 6 -2.31 12.20 2.17
C ARG A 6 -2.42 10.68 2.24
N LEU A 7 -2.60 10.17 3.44
CA LEU A 7 -2.80 8.75 3.73
C LEU A 7 -4.17 8.52 4.36
N ASN A 8 -4.66 7.29 4.24
CA ASN A 8 -5.93 6.90 4.86
C ASN A 8 -5.70 6.48 6.31
N ARG A 9 -5.71 7.45 7.22
CA ARG A 9 -5.47 7.23 8.64
C ARG A 9 -6.54 6.33 9.29
N LYS A 10 -7.78 6.41 8.85
CA LYS A 10 -8.86 5.56 9.37
C LYS A 10 -8.59 4.09 9.11
N GLU A 11 -8.09 3.75 7.93
CA GLU A 11 -7.74 2.36 7.60
C GLU A 11 -6.54 1.89 8.40
N ALA A 12 -5.54 2.74 8.60
CA ALA A 12 -4.39 2.41 9.45
C ALA A 12 -4.83 2.12 10.89
N ILE A 13 -5.72 2.95 11.44
CA ILE A 13 -6.28 2.75 12.78
C ILE A 13 -7.06 1.44 12.86
N ARG A 14 -7.85 1.13 11.85
CA ARG A 14 -8.59 -0.12 11.78
C ARG A 14 -7.64 -1.33 11.80
N TYR A 15 -6.56 -1.26 11.07
CA TYR A 15 -5.53 -2.29 11.04
C TYR A 15 -4.87 -2.50 12.39
N LEU A 16 -4.50 -1.42 13.05
CA LEU A 16 -3.90 -1.46 14.39
C LEU A 16 -4.84 -2.04 15.43
N GLY A 17 -6.13 -1.66 15.36
CA GLY A 17 -7.18 -2.21 16.23
C GLY A 17 -7.37 -3.70 16.03
N GLY A 18 -7.38 -4.17 14.78
CA GLY A 18 -7.46 -5.58 14.44
C GLY A 18 -6.26 -6.40 14.92
N ALA A 19 -5.09 -5.76 15.04
CA ALA A 19 -3.89 -6.37 15.60
C ALA A 19 -3.84 -6.33 17.14
N GLY A 20 -4.89 -5.82 17.79
CA GLY A 20 -4.97 -5.74 19.24
C GLY A 20 -4.26 -4.54 19.86
N ILE A 21 -3.92 -3.55 19.05
CA ILE A 21 -3.23 -2.34 19.51
C ILE A 21 -4.26 -1.28 19.90
N SER A 22 -4.18 -0.79 21.14
CA SER A 22 -5.06 0.26 21.64
C SER A 22 -4.52 1.64 21.29
N LEU A 23 -5.43 2.53 20.89
CA LEU A 23 -5.08 3.92 20.62
C LEU A 23 -5.01 4.70 21.92
N ASN A 24 -3.93 5.46 22.09
CA ASN A 24 -3.74 6.38 23.19
C ASN A 24 -2.97 7.61 22.67
N TYR A 25 -2.69 8.56 23.56
CA TYR A 25 -1.99 9.78 23.17
C TYR A 25 -0.61 9.49 22.53
N ARG A 26 0.13 8.55 23.08
CA ARG A 26 1.44 8.17 22.53
C ARG A 26 1.32 7.58 21.12
N MET A 27 0.27 6.80 20.91
CA MET A 27 0.00 6.21 19.59
C MET A 27 -0.39 7.29 18.59
N ASP A 28 -1.19 8.27 18.98
CA ASP A 28 -1.55 9.39 18.11
C ASP A 28 -0.32 10.18 17.67
N VAL A 29 0.58 10.49 18.60
CA VAL A 29 1.84 11.19 18.27
C VAL A 29 2.68 10.36 17.30
N LEU A 30 2.79 9.07 17.55
CA LEU A 30 3.54 8.16 16.68
C LEU A 30 2.92 8.07 15.29
N MET A 31 1.60 8.02 15.19
CA MET A 31 0.90 8.02 13.90
C MET A 31 1.14 9.31 13.13
N ASP A 32 1.12 10.46 13.80
CA ASP A 32 1.42 11.74 13.16
C ASP A 32 2.84 11.76 12.59
N GLU A 33 3.80 11.31 13.36
CA GLU A 33 5.20 11.24 12.93
C GLU A 33 5.39 10.29 11.76
N CYS A 34 4.82 9.10 11.83
CA CYS A 34 4.93 8.08 10.78
C CYS A 34 4.26 8.54 9.48
N GLU A 35 3.08 9.16 9.57
CA GLU A 35 2.39 9.70 8.40
C GLU A 35 3.24 10.75 7.68
N LYS A 36 3.81 11.68 8.43
CA LYS A 36 4.70 12.70 7.86
C LYS A 36 5.93 12.08 7.21
N GLU A 37 6.50 11.08 7.85
CA GLU A 37 7.70 10.42 7.34
C GLU A 37 7.39 9.64 6.05
N ILE A 38 6.27 8.94 5.97
CA ILE A 38 5.84 8.25 4.75
C ILE A 38 5.61 9.25 3.63
N LEU A 39 4.89 10.33 3.89
CA LEU A 39 4.62 11.35 2.86
C LEU A 39 5.90 12.00 2.34
N LYS A 40 6.90 12.14 3.18
CA LYS A 40 8.21 12.68 2.81
C LYS A 40 9.04 11.68 1.99
N THR A 41 8.95 10.40 2.33
CA THR A 41 9.85 9.36 1.82
C THR A 41 9.27 8.64 0.60
N ALA A 42 7.95 8.55 0.49
CA ALA A 42 7.29 7.81 -0.58
C ALA A 42 7.63 8.37 -1.96
N GLU A 43 7.91 7.46 -2.89
CA GLU A 43 8.10 7.75 -4.30
C GLU A 43 7.08 6.97 -5.12
N PRO A 44 5.84 7.48 -5.22
CA PRO A 44 4.79 6.75 -5.92
C PRO A 44 5.05 6.69 -7.42
N ARG A 45 4.96 5.49 -7.96
CA ARG A 45 5.10 5.22 -9.39
C ARG A 45 4.06 4.18 -9.78
N PHE A 46 3.60 4.28 -11.01
CA PHE A 46 2.77 3.21 -11.58
C PHE A 46 3.06 3.06 -13.06
N LEU A 47 2.76 1.89 -13.58
CA LEU A 47 2.68 1.67 -15.00
C LEU A 47 1.47 0.78 -15.28
N TYR A 48 0.94 0.92 -16.48
CA TYR A 48 -0.18 0.12 -16.91
C TYR A 48 -0.01 -0.33 -18.35
N VAL A 49 -0.68 -1.43 -18.68
CA VAL A 49 -0.74 -1.97 -20.03
C VAL A 49 -2.18 -2.24 -20.37
N GLU A 50 -2.63 -1.74 -21.51
CA GLU A 50 -3.94 -2.03 -22.05
C GLU A 50 -3.83 -3.25 -22.99
N ARG A 51 -4.71 -4.23 -22.77
CA ARG A 51 -4.81 -5.42 -23.62
C ARG A 51 -6.21 -5.58 -24.14
N LYS A 52 -6.33 -5.95 -25.40
CA LYS A 52 -7.59 -6.29 -26.02
C LYS A 52 -7.80 -7.80 -26.00
N ALA A 53 -9.08 -8.22 -25.96
CA ALA A 53 -9.41 -9.64 -26.04
C ALA A 53 -8.88 -10.24 -27.35
N PRO A 54 -8.47 -11.54 -27.35
CA PRO A 54 -8.52 -12.48 -26.23
C PRO A 54 -7.38 -12.29 -25.22
N PHE A 55 -7.63 -12.72 -23.96
CA PHE A 55 -6.68 -12.54 -22.86
C PHE A 55 -5.95 -13.84 -22.47
N ASP A 56 -5.99 -14.86 -23.28
CA ASP A 56 -5.46 -16.19 -22.96
C ASP A 56 -3.98 -16.20 -22.66
N ASP A 57 -3.24 -15.26 -23.25
CA ASP A 57 -1.79 -15.14 -23.08
C ASP A 57 -1.37 -14.51 -21.76
N ILE A 58 -2.28 -13.84 -21.06
CA ILE A 58 -1.98 -13.11 -19.84
C ILE A 58 -2.76 -13.60 -18.62
N LEU A 59 -3.75 -14.48 -18.82
CA LEU A 59 -4.60 -14.95 -17.76
C LEU A 59 -4.17 -16.32 -17.25
N LEU A 60 -3.82 -16.37 -15.97
CA LEU A 60 -3.45 -17.58 -15.27
C LEU A 60 -4.50 -17.83 -14.17
N GLY A 61 -5.45 -18.71 -14.46
CA GLY A 61 -6.46 -19.09 -13.49
C GLY A 61 -7.89 -18.82 -13.94
N ASN A 62 -8.80 -19.64 -13.45
CA ASN A 62 -10.20 -19.63 -13.86
C ASN A 62 -10.96 -18.40 -13.34
N ASP A 63 -10.63 -17.93 -12.15
CA ASP A 63 -11.31 -16.78 -11.54
C ASP A 63 -11.13 -15.50 -12.34
N ILE A 64 -9.91 -15.26 -12.81
CA ILE A 64 -9.60 -14.09 -13.63
C ILE A 64 -10.26 -14.19 -14.99
N LYS A 65 -10.25 -15.37 -15.60
CA LYS A 65 -10.94 -15.61 -16.88
C LYS A 65 -12.43 -15.35 -16.77
N LYS A 66 -13.05 -15.82 -15.71
CA LYS A 66 -14.47 -15.63 -15.44
C LYS A 66 -14.79 -14.14 -15.20
N HIS A 67 -13.94 -13.44 -14.45
CA HIS A 67 -14.11 -12.01 -14.16
C HIS A 67 -14.07 -11.16 -15.43
N LEU A 68 -13.22 -11.53 -16.39
CA LEU A 68 -13.06 -10.80 -17.66
C LEU A 68 -13.97 -11.31 -18.77
N GLU A 69 -14.83 -12.29 -18.49
CA GLU A 69 -15.77 -12.81 -19.47
C GLU A 69 -16.69 -11.69 -19.98
N GLY A 70 -16.80 -11.56 -21.29
CA GLY A 70 -17.56 -10.48 -21.92
C GLY A 70 -16.84 -9.15 -22.06
N CYS A 71 -15.64 -9.03 -21.52
CA CYS A 71 -14.83 -7.83 -21.68
C CYS A 71 -14.08 -7.82 -23.00
N HIS A 72 -13.98 -6.66 -23.63
CA HIS A 72 -13.22 -6.49 -24.87
C HIS A 72 -11.82 -5.94 -24.60
N THR A 73 -11.64 -5.25 -23.49
CA THR A 73 -10.38 -4.62 -23.10
C THR A 73 -10.14 -4.83 -21.62
N ALA A 74 -8.89 -5.09 -21.25
CA ALA A 74 -8.44 -5.16 -19.86
C ALA A 74 -7.23 -4.25 -19.67
N VAL A 75 -7.17 -3.61 -18.52
CA VAL A 75 -6.01 -2.81 -18.12
C VAL A 75 -5.32 -3.51 -16.95
N MET A 76 -4.03 -3.78 -17.12
CA MET A 76 -3.19 -4.31 -16.06
C MET A 76 -2.35 -3.18 -15.52
N MET A 77 -2.38 -2.99 -14.20
CA MET A 77 -1.64 -1.91 -13.54
C MET A 77 -0.73 -2.46 -12.44
N CYS A 78 0.43 -1.88 -12.34
CA CYS A 78 1.35 -2.13 -11.23
C CYS A 78 1.72 -0.79 -10.61
N ALA A 79 1.62 -0.70 -9.29
CA ALA A 79 1.91 0.52 -8.56
C ALA A 79 2.85 0.24 -7.38
N THR A 80 3.68 1.23 -7.04
CA THR A 80 4.58 1.15 -5.91
C THR A 80 4.69 2.52 -5.23
N ILE A 81 5.04 2.51 -3.96
CA ILE A 81 5.38 3.73 -3.22
C ILE A 81 6.90 3.90 -3.04
N GLY A 82 7.69 3.02 -3.65
CA GLY A 82 9.14 3.09 -3.63
C GLY A 82 9.79 2.22 -2.57
N SER A 83 11.05 1.88 -2.79
CA SER A 83 11.81 0.99 -1.89
C SER A 83 12.27 1.65 -0.61
N GLU A 84 12.30 2.98 -0.55
CA GLU A 84 12.74 3.70 0.65
C GLU A 84 11.80 3.51 1.83
N ILE A 85 10.50 3.31 1.59
CA ILE A 85 9.52 2.98 2.63
C ILE A 85 9.85 1.62 3.24
N ASP A 86 10.16 0.62 2.43
CA ASP A 86 10.52 -0.72 2.92
C ASP A 86 11.79 -0.68 3.77
N LYS A 87 12.77 0.12 3.37
CA LYS A 87 14.00 0.32 4.15
C LYS A 87 13.71 0.99 5.49
N LEU A 88 12.84 1.99 5.49
CA LEU A 88 12.43 2.69 6.69
C LEU A 88 11.78 1.73 7.69
N ILE A 89 10.87 0.87 7.23
CA ILE A 89 10.20 -0.12 8.06
C ILE A 89 11.24 -1.10 8.63
N ARG A 90 12.14 -1.60 7.80
CA ARG A 90 13.18 -2.56 8.24
C ARG A 90 14.13 -1.99 9.28
N ILE A 91 14.56 -0.75 9.11
CA ILE A 91 15.40 -0.05 10.07
C ILE A 91 14.64 0.13 11.39
N SER A 92 13.38 0.51 11.32
CA SER A 92 12.53 0.68 12.49
C SER A 92 12.29 -0.63 13.24
N GLN A 93 12.21 -1.77 12.56
CA GLN A 93 12.08 -3.09 13.19
C GLN A 93 13.26 -3.41 14.13
N ILE A 94 14.42 -2.87 13.84
CA ILE A 94 15.61 -3.09 14.66
C ILE A 94 15.64 -2.13 15.85
N SER A 95 15.31 -0.86 15.64
CA SER A 95 15.48 0.21 16.62
C SER A 95 14.20 0.57 17.39
N ASP A 96 13.03 0.41 16.78
CA ASP A 96 11.74 0.82 17.36
C ASP A 96 10.62 0.02 16.72
N MET A 97 10.28 -1.11 17.30
CA MET A 97 9.26 -2.02 16.75
C MET A 97 7.87 -1.37 16.69
N ALA A 98 7.51 -0.54 17.66
CA ALA A 98 6.23 0.15 17.66
C ALA A 98 6.10 1.06 16.42
N ARG A 99 7.17 1.77 16.10
CA ARG A 99 7.24 2.62 14.90
C ARG A 99 7.12 1.79 13.62
N ALA A 100 7.79 0.65 13.55
CA ALA A 100 7.71 -0.25 12.41
C ALA A 100 6.28 -0.74 12.16
N VAL A 101 5.58 -1.14 13.21
CA VAL A 101 4.19 -1.61 13.13
C VAL A 101 3.26 -0.49 12.62
N VAL A 102 3.42 0.73 13.12
CA VAL A 102 2.60 1.87 12.69
C VAL A 102 2.91 2.25 11.24
N LEU A 103 4.18 2.27 10.85
CA LEU A 103 4.57 2.54 9.46
C LEU A 103 3.95 1.51 8.50
N ASP A 104 3.99 0.24 8.87
CA ASP A 104 3.44 -0.82 8.04
C ASP A 104 1.90 -0.77 7.95
N SER A 105 1.23 -0.18 8.93
CA SER A 105 -0.23 -0.06 8.94
C SER A 105 -0.76 0.93 7.89
N PHE A 106 0.04 1.87 7.48
CA PHE A 106 -0.31 2.79 6.43
C PHE A 106 -0.04 2.16 5.06
#